data_51abcce61350d0693ea05b8769cd1a3c
#
_entry.id   51abcce61350d0693ea05b8769cd1a3c
#
_cell.length_a   1.000
_cell.length_b   1.000
_cell.length_c   1.000
_cell.angle_alpha   90.00
_cell.angle_beta   90.00
_cell.angle_gamma   90.00
#
_symmetry.space_group_name_H-M   'P 1'
#
loop_
_entity.id
_entity.type
_entity.pdbx_description
1 polymer ?
#
loop_
_entity_poly.entity_id
_entity_poly.type
_entity_poly.pdbx_seq_one_letter_code
_entity_poly.pdbx_strand_id
1 'polypeptide(L)'
;MYKDRMRGNQRLGRDRFMELIDRYGLKVRKKTRKPKTTDSTHGLPVFPNLAYAFIPQRINELWVSDITYVPIWLEDDKYTFCYLSLITDAYSHEIIGWQVGSTLEAKYTTEALKIALSRIESLDQSTVKKLIHHSDRGLQYASKQYVKILKDRDIKISMTENGNPKDNAIAERINLTIKDEFLNNIRFRSIQEVRRALAKAIEFYNNERPHMSNDMMTPAQAAKCNGQLKKWWKSYRDEAIKDVSA
;
A
#
# COMPACT_ATOMS: atom_id res chain seq x y z
N MET A 1 -13.68 -2.25 16.38
CA MET A 1 -13.11 -3.62 16.31
C MET A 1 -13.24 -4.40 17.60
N TYR A 2 -12.67 -3.94 18.70
CA TYR A 2 -12.76 -4.63 20.01
C TYR A 2 -14.22 -4.79 20.49
N LYS A 3 -15.03 -3.73 20.39
CA LYS A 3 -16.43 -3.71 20.88
C LYS A 3 -17.37 -4.63 20.10
N ASP A 4 -17.09 -4.85 18.83
CA ASP A 4 -18.03 -5.56 17.92
C ASP A 4 -17.83 -7.07 17.93
N ARG A 5 -16.67 -7.56 18.37
CA ARG A 5 -16.34 -9.00 18.44
C ARG A 5 -16.57 -9.63 19.81
N MET A 6 -16.87 -8.83 20.83
CA MET A 6 -17.17 -9.33 22.18
C MET A 6 -18.66 -9.53 22.39
N ARG A 7 -19.10 -10.77 22.54
CA ARG A 7 -20.47 -11.12 22.92
C ARG A 7 -20.65 -11.06 24.43
N GLY A 8 -21.72 -10.37 24.90
CA GLY A 8 -22.15 -10.37 26.31
C GLY A 8 -21.30 -9.50 27.23
N ASN A 9 -21.36 -9.80 28.54
CA ASN A 9 -20.73 -9.04 29.65
C ASN A 9 -19.19 -9.09 29.70
N GLN A 10 -18.50 -9.55 28.67
CA GLN A 10 -17.05 -9.70 28.62
C GLN A 10 -16.31 -8.47 28.04
N ARG A 11 -16.90 -7.26 28.14
CA ARG A 11 -16.24 -6.03 27.71
C ARG A 11 -15.10 -5.67 28.66
N LEU A 12 -13.86 -5.78 28.17
CA LEU A 12 -12.68 -5.27 28.88
C LEU A 12 -12.62 -3.74 28.75
N GLY A 13 -12.28 -3.04 29.83
CA GLY A 13 -11.90 -1.64 29.76
C GLY A 13 -10.61 -1.46 28.95
N ARG A 14 -10.37 -0.22 28.46
CA ARG A 14 -9.19 0.12 27.65
C ARG A 14 -7.88 -0.30 28.33
N ASP A 15 -7.73 0.02 29.61
CA ASP A 15 -6.46 -0.21 30.33
C ASP A 15 -6.20 -1.71 30.50
N ARG A 16 -7.23 -2.49 30.84
CA ARG A 16 -7.12 -3.94 30.93
C ARG A 16 -6.82 -4.59 29.58
N PHE A 17 -7.39 -4.05 28.50
CA PHE A 17 -7.07 -4.48 27.13
C PHE A 17 -5.61 -4.20 26.77
N MET A 18 -5.10 -3.01 27.11
CA MET A 18 -3.70 -2.66 26.88
C MET A 18 -2.73 -3.50 27.71
N GLU A 19 -3.06 -3.79 28.96
CA GLU A 19 -2.29 -4.69 29.82
C GLU A 19 -2.18 -6.10 29.21
N LEU A 20 -3.27 -6.64 28.69
CA LEU A 20 -3.26 -7.94 28.01
C LEU A 20 -2.40 -7.93 26.74
N ILE A 21 -2.50 -6.86 25.92
CA ILE A 21 -1.65 -6.67 24.74
C ILE A 21 -0.17 -6.69 25.13
N ASP A 22 0.20 -6.01 26.22
CA ASP A 22 1.57 -6.01 26.72
C ASP A 22 1.99 -7.39 27.24
N ARG A 23 1.16 -8.00 28.06
CA ARG A 23 1.41 -9.32 28.67
C ARG A 23 1.65 -10.41 27.64
N TYR A 24 0.90 -10.40 26.54
CA TYR A 24 1.02 -11.40 25.48
C TYR A 24 1.92 -10.97 24.32
N GLY A 25 2.64 -9.85 24.46
CA GLY A 25 3.57 -9.38 23.43
C GLY A 25 2.92 -9.03 22.08
N LEU A 26 1.66 -8.65 22.08
CA LEU A 26 0.87 -8.35 20.87
C LEU A 26 1.09 -6.93 20.34
N LYS A 27 1.98 -6.14 20.97
CA LYS A 27 2.39 -4.82 20.44
C LYS A 27 3.28 -4.98 19.21
N VAL A 28 2.95 -4.25 18.17
CA VAL A 28 3.87 -4.10 17.01
C VAL A 28 5.14 -3.39 17.49
N ARG A 29 6.30 -4.02 17.30
CA ARG A 29 7.60 -3.46 17.70
C ARG A 29 7.96 -2.29 16.80
N LYS A 30 8.24 -1.11 17.37
CA LYS A 30 8.79 0.02 16.64
C LYS A 30 10.19 -0.31 16.14
N LYS A 31 10.45 -0.17 14.84
CA LYS A 31 11.76 -0.35 14.25
C LYS A 31 12.53 0.97 14.18
N THR A 32 13.86 0.89 14.34
CA THR A 32 14.78 1.99 14.05
C THR A 32 14.75 2.34 12.56
N ARG A 33 14.86 3.64 12.24
CA ARG A 33 14.92 4.14 10.86
C ARG A 33 16.05 3.46 10.08
N LYS A 34 15.74 2.92 8.90
CA LYS A 34 16.74 2.43 7.95
C LYS A 34 17.15 3.55 6.96
N PRO A 35 18.34 3.49 6.41
CA PRO A 35 18.83 4.50 5.46
C PRO A 35 17.99 4.53 4.17
N LYS A 36 17.99 5.70 3.52
CA LYS A 36 17.30 5.97 2.25
C LYS A 36 18.03 5.24 1.12
N THR A 37 17.32 4.43 0.34
CA THR A 37 17.92 3.53 -0.67
C THR A 37 17.41 3.76 -2.10
N THR A 38 16.64 4.82 -2.36
CA THR A 38 16.12 5.10 -3.70
C THR A 38 17.00 6.14 -4.39
N ASP A 39 17.65 5.77 -5.48
CA ASP A 39 18.29 6.71 -6.40
C ASP A 39 17.22 7.22 -7.38
N SER A 40 16.91 8.50 -7.30
CA SER A 40 15.93 9.17 -8.16
C SER A 40 16.58 9.99 -9.29
N THR A 41 17.92 9.93 -9.44
CA THR A 41 18.70 10.72 -10.43
C THR A 41 18.98 9.92 -11.68
N HIS A 42 17.97 9.29 -12.26
CA HIS A 42 18.07 8.57 -13.52
C HIS A 42 17.60 9.41 -14.72
N GLY A 43 18.19 9.26 -15.88
CA GLY A 43 17.82 9.96 -17.13
C GLY A 43 16.51 9.46 -17.79
N LEU A 44 15.61 8.78 -17.05
CA LEU A 44 14.33 8.31 -17.57
C LEU A 44 13.23 9.37 -17.38
N PRO A 45 12.12 9.28 -18.15
CA PRO A 45 11.01 10.22 -18.05
C PRO A 45 10.46 10.36 -16.63
N VAL A 46 10.25 11.59 -16.19
CA VAL A 46 9.59 11.94 -14.93
C VAL A 46 8.22 12.55 -15.28
N PHE A 47 7.20 12.18 -14.54
CA PHE A 47 5.83 12.64 -14.74
C PHE A 47 5.40 13.60 -13.62
N PRO A 48 4.46 14.54 -13.87
CA PRO A 48 4.01 15.49 -12.86
C PRO A 48 3.29 14.78 -11.70
N ASN A 49 3.30 15.40 -10.53
CA ASN A 49 2.56 14.92 -9.36
C ASN A 49 1.08 15.29 -9.46
N LEU A 50 0.27 14.40 -10.02
CA LEU A 50 -1.18 14.57 -10.13
C LEU A 50 -1.93 14.17 -8.85
N ALA A 51 -1.25 13.49 -7.91
CA ALA A 51 -1.84 13.00 -6.67
C ALA A 51 -1.75 14.01 -5.52
N TYR A 52 -1.00 15.09 -5.64
CA TYR A 52 -0.70 16.04 -4.55
C TYR A 52 -1.97 16.59 -3.88
N ALA A 53 -2.90 17.13 -4.67
CA ALA A 53 -4.16 17.71 -4.19
C ALA A 53 -5.39 16.82 -4.50
N PHE A 54 -5.18 15.58 -4.93
CA PHE A 54 -6.27 14.71 -5.34
C PHE A 54 -6.76 13.82 -4.19
N ILE A 55 -8.05 13.95 -3.85
CA ILE A 55 -8.74 13.12 -2.84
C ILE A 55 -9.74 12.24 -3.59
N PRO A 56 -9.47 10.92 -3.72
CA PRO A 56 -10.39 10.03 -4.41
C PRO A 56 -11.72 9.89 -3.65
N GLN A 57 -12.83 9.82 -4.38
CA GLN A 57 -14.19 9.69 -3.86
C GLN A 57 -14.77 8.28 -4.11
N ARG A 58 -14.07 7.45 -4.85
CA ARG A 58 -14.43 6.07 -5.18
C ARG A 58 -13.21 5.29 -5.65
N ILE A 59 -13.37 3.98 -5.77
CA ILE A 59 -12.33 3.10 -6.30
C ILE A 59 -11.97 3.47 -7.75
N ASN A 60 -10.75 3.12 -8.15
CA ASN A 60 -10.20 3.31 -9.50
C ASN A 60 -10.09 4.77 -9.95
N GLU A 61 -9.99 5.71 -9.02
CA GLU A 61 -9.62 7.10 -9.32
C GLU A 61 -8.13 7.37 -9.09
N LEU A 62 -7.55 6.75 -8.06
CA LEU A 62 -6.13 6.86 -7.75
C LEU A 62 -5.59 5.52 -7.26
N TRP A 63 -4.61 4.99 -7.97
CA TRP A 63 -3.79 3.88 -7.52
C TRP A 63 -2.43 4.38 -7.07
N VAL A 64 -1.93 3.86 -5.96
CA VAL A 64 -0.61 4.18 -5.43
C VAL A 64 0.26 2.93 -5.40
N SER A 65 1.52 3.07 -5.79
CA SER A 65 2.48 1.96 -5.87
C SER A 65 3.75 2.27 -5.13
N ASP A 66 4.29 1.27 -4.48
CA ASP A 66 5.61 1.35 -3.85
C ASP A 66 6.25 -0.04 -3.74
N ILE A 67 7.59 -0.07 -3.63
CA ILE A 67 8.39 -1.28 -3.43
C ILE A 67 8.96 -1.28 -2.02
N THR A 68 8.83 -2.41 -1.35
CA THR A 68 9.49 -2.64 -0.07
C THR A 68 10.27 -3.95 -0.09
N TYR A 69 11.15 -4.19 0.89
CA TYR A 69 11.93 -5.42 0.95
C TYR A 69 11.64 -6.21 2.21
N VAL A 70 11.78 -7.54 2.07
CA VAL A 70 11.66 -8.51 3.15
C VAL A 70 12.93 -9.34 3.20
N PRO A 71 13.54 -9.55 4.38
CA PRO A 71 14.72 -10.38 4.51
C PRO A 71 14.38 -11.86 4.29
N ILE A 72 15.25 -12.55 3.56
CA ILE A 72 15.30 -14.01 3.45
C ILE A 72 16.57 -14.46 4.16
N TRP A 73 16.40 -15.25 5.20
CA TRP A 73 17.50 -15.72 6.04
C TRP A 73 18.18 -16.93 5.41
N LEU A 74 19.48 -16.82 5.31
CA LEU A 74 20.40 -17.87 4.86
C LEU A 74 20.96 -18.60 6.10
N GLU A 75 21.92 -19.50 5.85
CA GLU A 75 22.72 -20.09 6.91
C GLU A 75 23.60 -19.04 7.61
N ASP A 76 24.08 -19.34 8.81
CA ASP A 76 24.95 -18.48 9.64
C ASP A 76 24.38 -17.09 9.94
N ASP A 77 23.06 -16.99 10.14
CA ASP A 77 22.36 -15.73 10.41
C ASP A 77 22.57 -14.61 9.36
N LYS A 78 23.11 -14.95 8.20
CA LYS A 78 23.16 -14.07 7.05
C LYS A 78 21.78 -13.93 6.43
N TYR A 79 21.56 -12.85 5.70
CA TYR A 79 20.31 -12.66 4.97
C TYR A 79 20.55 -11.95 3.64
N THR A 80 19.66 -12.19 2.72
CA THR A 80 19.46 -11.42 1.49
C THR A 80 18.07 -10.80 1.51
N PHE A 81 17.70 -10.05 0.46
CA PHE A 81 16.38 -9.46 0.37
C PHE A 81 15.63 -10.01 -0.82
N CYS A 82 14.31 -10.13 -0.66
CA CYS A 82 13.37 -10.10 -1.76
C CYS A 82 12.57 -8.80 -1.72
N TYR A 83 11.93 -8.46 -2.82
CA TYR A 83 11.29 -7.17 -3.05
C TYR A 83 9.78 -7.38 -3.28
N LEU A 84 8.98 -6.65 -2.52
CA LEU A 84 7.53 -6.64 -2.65
C LEU A 84 7.11 -5.40 -3.43
N SER A 85 6.49 -5.61 -4.58
CA SER A 85 5.80 -4.56 -5.33
C SER A 85 4.33 -4.63 -4.99
N LEU A 86 3.76 -3.58 -4.39
CA LEU A 86 2.35 -3.48 -4.06
C LEU A 86 1.70 -2.35 -4.85
N ILE A 87 0.49 -2.59 -5.32
CA ILE A 87 -0.39 -1.57 -5.90
C ILE A 87 -1.67 -1.54 -5.09
N THR A 88 -2.04 -0.36 -4.65
CA THR A 88 -3.14 -0.14 -3.73
C THR A 88 -4.10 0.90 -4.30
N ASP A 89 -5.38 0.65 -4.21
CA ASP A 89 -6.40 1.66 -4.45
C ASP A 89 -6.41 2.67 -3.29
N ALA A 90 -6.22 3.95 -3.58
CA ALA A 90 -6.03 4.98 -2.57
C ALA A 90 -7.33 5.36 -1.85
N TYR A 91 -8.50 5.06 -2.45
CA TYR A 91 -9.80 5.29 -1.82
C TYR A 91 -10.11 4.23 -0.77
N SER A 92 -10.11 2.97 -1.18
CA SER A 92 -10.47 1.84 -0.34
C SER A 92 -9.32 1.31 0.52
N HIS A 93 -8.07 1.66 0.19
CA HIS A 93 -6.85 1.06 0.73
C HIS A 93 -6.71 -0.45 0.39
N GLU A 94 -7.47 -0.95 -0.57
CA GLU A 94 -7.38 -2.34 -1.01
C GLU A 94 -6.09 -2.57 -1.80
N ILE A 95 -5.34 -3.62 -1.46
CA ILE A 95 -4.20 -4.08 -2.26
C ILE A 95 -4.77 -4.82 -3.46
N ILE A 96 -4.63 -4.25 -4.65
CA ILE A 96 -5.26 -4.71 -5.88
C ILE A 96 -4.29 -5.41 -6.83
N GLY A 97 -3.00 -5.24 -6.63
CA GLY A 97 -1.95 -5.92 -7.38
C GLY A 97 -0.70 -6.09 -6.54
N TRP A 98 -0.04 -7.22 -6.68
CA TRP A 98 1.20 -7.48 -5.95
C TRP A 98 2.08 -8.53 -6.62
N GLN A 99 3.38 -8.44 -6.37
CA GLN A 99 4.36 -9.43 -6.78
C GLN A 99 5.56 -9.45 -5.85
N VAL A 100 6.19 -10.62 -5.74
CA VAL A 100 7.45 -10.82 -4.99
C VAL A 100 8.56 -11.14 -5.98
N GLY A 101 9.59 -10.31 -6.01
CA GLY A 101 10.75 -10.46 -6.86
C GLY A 101 12.03 -10.80 -6.10
N SER A 102 12.96 -11.52 -6.73
CA SER A 102 14.31 -11.75 -6.20
C SER A 102 15.25 -10.56 -6.42
N THR A 103 14.87 -9.66 -7.32
CA THR A 103 15.65 -8.47 -7.70
C THR A 103 14.73 -7.25 -7.83
N LEU A 104 15.32 -6.07 -8.00
CA LEU A 104 14.59 -4.81 -8.27
C LEU A 104 14.27 -4.60 -9.76
N GLU A 105 14.24 -5.67 -10.56
CA GLU A 105 13.90 -5.54 -11.98
C GLU A 105 12.45 -5.10 -12.19
N ALA A 106 12.23 -4.25 -13.20
CA ALA A 106 10.91 -3.71 -13.55
C ALA A 106 9.85 -4.79 -13.93
N LYS A 107 10.30 -6.01 -14.24
CA LYS A 107 9.36 -7.11 -14.54
C LYS A 107 8.39 -7.41 -13.39
N TYR A 108 8.86 -7.34 -12.14
CA TYR A 108 8.02 -7.65 -10.98
C TYR A 108 6.98 -6.57 -10.70
N THR A 109 7.35 -5.28 -10.84
CA THR A 109 6.38 -4.18 -10.78
C THR A 109 5.38 -4.25 -11.92
N THR A 110 5.85 -4.66 -13.11
CA THR A 110 5.01 -4.86 -14.30
C THR A 110 4.00 -5.99 -14.10
N GLU A 111 4.40 -7.10 -13.48
CA GLU A 111 3.49 -8.21 -13.16
C GLU A 111 2.45 -7.79 -12.11
N ALA A 112 2.85 -7.06 -11.07
CA ALA A 112 1.91 -6.47 -10.11
C ALA A 112 0.90 -5.54 -10.79
N LEU A 113 1.35 -4.71 -11.76
CA LEU A 113 0.49 -3.83 -12.53
C LEU A 113 -0.51 -4.62 -13.39
N LYS A 114 -0.09 -5.70 -14.04
CA LYS A 114 -0.99 -6.55 -14.83
C LYS A 114 -2.10 -7.17 -13.98
N ILE A 115 -1.78 -7.60 -12.75
CA ILE A 115 -2.77 -8.11 -11.79
C ILE A 115 -3.77 -7.01 -11.42
N ALA A 116 -3.30 -5.80 -11.12
CA ALA A 116 -4.20 -4.68 -10.84
C ALA A 116 -5.09 -4.32 -12.04
N LEU A 117 -4.53 -4.31 -13.24
CA LEU A 117 -5.25 -3.99 -14.48
C LEU A 117 -6.32 -5.01 -14.83
N SER A 118 -6.14 -6.29 -14.53
CA SER A 118 -7.17 -7.31 -14.77
C SER A 118 -8.48 -7.03 -14.03
N ARG A 119 -8.43 -6.28 -12.92
CA ARG A 119 -9.62 -5.89 -12.14
C ARG A 119 -10.49 -4.82 -12.83
N ILE A 120 -9.93 -4.10 -13.79
CA ILE A 120 -10.63 -3.03 -14.51
C ILE A 120 -10.86 -3.33 -15.99
N GLU A 121 -10.57 -4.55 -16.44
CA GLU A 121 -10.76 -4.95 -17.85
C GLU A 121 -12.23 -4.83 -18.32
N SER A 122 -13.19 -5.01 -17.40
CA SER A 122 -14.62 -4.88 -17.68
C SER A 122 -15.16 -3.46 -17.58
N LEU A 123 -14.34 -2.49 -17.16
CA LEU A 123 -14.75 -1.10 -17.03
C LEU A 123 -14.73 -0.40 -18.41
N ASP A 124 -15.62 0.57 -18.53
CA ASP A 124 -15.64 1.42 -19.73
C ASP A 124 -14.39 2.30 -19.81
N GLN A 125 -14.00 2.62 -21.06
CA GLN A 125 -12.80 3.41 -21.34
C GLN A 125 -12.85 4.81 -20.71
N SER A 126 -14.02 5.41 -20.55
CA SER A 126 -14.15 6.74 -19.94
C SER A 126 -13.81 6.75 -18.46
N THR A 127 -14.09 5.66 -17.77
CA THR A 127 -13.71 5.44 -16.37
C THR A 127 -12.21 5.20 -16.25
N VAL A 128 -11.63 4.35 -17.09
CA VAL A 128 -10.19 4.04 -17.08
C VAL A 128 -9.34 5.28 -17.35
N LYS A 129 -9.72 6.16 -18.27
CA LYS A 129 -9.02 7.43 -18.58
C LYS A 129 -8.96 8.41 -17.42
N LYS A 130 -9.81 8.27 -16.41
CA LYS A 130 -9.78 9.11 -15.19
C LYS A 130 -8.80 8.60 -14.16
N LEU A 131 -8.43 7.32 -14.22
CA LEU A 131 -7.53 6.69 -13.28
C LEU A 131 -6.14 7.35 -13.32
N ILE A 132 -5.64 7.69 -12.15
CA ILE A 132 -4.27 8.15 -11.93
C ILE A 132 -3.50 7.01 -11.29
N HIS A 133 -2.36 6.64 -11.89
CA HIS A 133 -1.40 5.73 -11.27
C HIS A 133 -0.22 6.55 -10.73
N HIS A 134 -0.03 6.53 -9.43
CA HIS A 134 0.99 7.30 -8.72
C HIS A 134 2.07 6.39 -8.10
N SER A 135 3.32 6.77 -8.25
CA SER A 135 4.48 6.06 -7.66
C SER A 135 5.57 7.03 -7.26
N ASP A 136 6.62 6.52 -6.62
CA ASP A 136 7.88 7.24 -6.53
C ASP A 136 8.57 7.33 -7.91
N ARG A 137 9.76 8.00 -7.95
CA ARG A 137 10.58 8.12 -9.17
C ARG A 137 11.52 6.93 -9.38
N GLY A 138 11.20 5.75 -8.86
CA GLY A 138 12.03 4.57 -9.02
C GLY A 138 12.16 4.13 -10.47
N LEU A 139 13.35 3.63 -10.85
CA LEU A 139 13.67 3.11 -12.19
C LEU A 139 12.62 2.15 -12.74
N GLN A 140 12.02 1.35 -11.85
CA GLN A 140 11.02 0.35 -12.18
C GLN A 140 9.77 0.98 -12.78
N TYR A 141 9.28 2.07 -12.17
CA TYR A 141 8.08 2.80 -12.60
C TYR A 141 8.32 3.69 -13.82
N ALA A 142 9.56 4.20 -13.98
CA ALA A 142 9.98 4.99 -15.13
C ALA A 142 10.39 4.13 -16.33
N SER A 143 10.44 2.79 -16.21
CA SER A 143 10.84 1.89 -17.28
C SER A 143 9.90 1.98 -18.49
N LYS A 144 10.48 1.88 -19.70
CA LYS A 144 9.72 1.95 -20.96
C LYS A 144 8.54 0.98 -20.99
N GLN A 145 8.73 -0.24 -20.48
CA GLN A 145 7.69 -1.28 -20.46
C GLN A 145 6.54 -0.90 -19.54
N TYR A 146 6.83 -0.41 -18.33
CA TYR A 146 5.82 -0.03 -17.35
C TYR A 146 4.99 1.16 -17.83
N VAL A 147 5.68 2.21 -18.31
CA VAL A 147 5.07 3.42 -18.86
C VAL A 147 4.21 3.10 -20.08
N LYS A 148 4.69 2.20 -20.98
CA LYS A 148 3.93 1.79 -22.15
C LYS A 148 2.60 1.13 -21.76
N ILE A 149 2.59 0.24 -20.79
CA ILE A 149 1.37 -0.46 -20.34
C ILE A 149 0.31 0.54 -19.84
N LEU A 150 0.71 1.57 -19.08
CA LEU A 150 -0.19 2.60 -18.59
C LEU A 150 -0.72 3.48 -19.74
N LYS A 151 0.17 3.90 -20.65
CA LYS A 151 -0.20 4.72 -21.82
C LYS A 151 -1.13 3.99 -22.80
N ASP A 152 -0.89 2.71 -23.05
CA ASP A 152 -1.72 1.89 -23.93
C ASP A 152 -3.17 1.76 -23.42
N ARG A 153 -3.42 2.09 -22.14
CA ARG A 153 -4.74 2.09 -21.49
C ARG A 153 -5.28 3.48 -21.17
N ASP A 154 -4.60 4.53 -21.63
CA ASP A 154 -4.92 5.94 -21.33
C ASP A 154 -4.95 6.27 -19.80
N ILE A 155 -4.23 5.50 -18.98
CA ILE A 155 -4.09 5.75 -17.54
C ILE A 155 -3.10 6.90 -17.32
N LYS A 156 -3.48 7.88 -16.51
CA LYS A 156 -2.64 9.03 -16.17
C LYS A 156 -1.49 8.60 -15.27
N ILE A 157 -0.27 8.98 -15.64
CA ILE A 157 0.93 8.65 -14.87
C ILE A 157 1.29 9.83 -13.98
N SER A 158 1.55 9.55 -12.72
CA SER A 158 1.92 10.51 -11.70
C SER A 158 3.12 10.00 -10.90
N MET A 159 4.04 10.91 -10.55
CA MET A 159 5.21 10.58 -9.72
C MET A 159 5.41 11.61 -8.63
N THR A 160 6.02 11.19 -7.51
CA THR A 160 6.38 12.10 -6.41
C THR A 160 7.29 13.23 -6.89
N GLU A 161 7.22 14.40 -6.22
CA GLU A 161 8.15 15.49 -6.47
C GLU A 161 9.37 15.40 -5.53
N ASN A 162 10.58 15.55 -6.08
CA ASN A 162 11.83 15.64 -5.34
C ASN A 162 12.06 14.58 -4.23
N GLY A 163 11.45 13.40 -4.36
CA GLY A 163 11.57 12.33 -3.37
C GLY A 163 10.95 12.66 -2.00
N ASN A 164 9.95 13.54 -1.96
CA ASN A 164 9.25 13.87 -0.72
C ASN A 164 8.41 12.64 -0.27
N PRO A 165 8.69 12.03 0.90
CA PRO A 165 7.94 10.87 1.38
C PRO A 165 6.44 11.14 1.58
N LYS A 166 6.05 12.39 1.82
CA LYS A 166 4.65 12.76 2.00
C LYS A 166 3.81 12.57 0.74
N ASP A 167 4.45 12.57 -0.43
CA ASP A 167 3.75 12.47 -1.71
C ASP A 167 3.22 11.05 -1.98
N ASN A 168 3.83 10.00 -1.37
CA ASN A 168 3.37 8.60 -1.51
C ASN A 168 3.01 7.95 -0.16
N ALA A 169 2.54 8.75 0.80
CA ALA A 169 2.32 8.34 2.19
C ALA A 169 1.33 7.16 2.34
N ILE A 170 0.36 7.01 1.43
CA ILE A 170 -0.61 5.89 1.47
C ILE A 170 0.11 4.58 1.16
N ALA A 171 0.88 4.51 0.07
CA ALA A 171 1.62 3.30 -0.30
C ALA A 171 2.65 2.92 0.77
N GLU A 172 3.42 3.90 1.27
CA GLU A 172 4.38 3.69 2.35
C GLU A 172 3.72 3.15 3.62
N ARG A 173 2.57 3.69 4.02
CA ARG A 173 1.83 3.24 5.19
C ARG A 173 1.34 1.80 5.02
N ILE A 174 0.85 1.42 3.85
CA ILE A 174 0.36 0.07 3.58
C ILE A 174 1.51 -0.91 3.57
N ASN A 175 2.63 -0.58 2.90
CA ASN A 175 3.85 -1.37 2.94
C ASN A 175 4.33 -1.61 4.38
N LEU A 176 4.31 -0.55 5.21
CA LEU A 176 4.69 -0.66 6.61
C LEU A 176 3.72 -1.57 7.39
N THR A 177 2.42 -1.44 7.16
CA THR A 177 1.39 -2.28 7.80
C THR A 177 1.58 -3.75 7.44
N ILE A 178 1.74 -4.08 6.15
CA ILE A 178 1.97 -5.46 5.70
C ILE A 178 3.24 -6.04 6.32
N LYS A 179 4.31 -5.26 6.37
CA LYS A 179 5.56 -5.74 6.98
C LYS A 179 5.45 -5.92 8.49
N ASP A 180 4.96 -4.93 9.20
CA ASP A 180 5.03 -4.91 10.65
C ASP A 180 3.98 -5.80 11.30
N GLU A 181 2.80 -5.91 10.70
CA GLU A 181 1.73 -6.74 11.27
C GLU A 181 1.79 -8.20 10.81
N PHE A 182 2.32 -8.48 9.60
CA PHE A 182 2.20 -9.82 9.03
C PHE A 182 3.53 -10.52 8.70
N LEU A 183 4.61 -9.79 8.39
CA LEU A 183 5.82 -10.42 7.86
C LEU A 183 7.03 -10.34 8.81
N ASN A 184 7.18 -9.26 9.55
CA ASN A 184 8.41 -8.97 10.31
C ASN A 184 8.73 -9.95 11.46
N ASN A 185 7.77 -10.73 11.92
CA ASN A 185 7.96 -11.72 12.99
C ASN A 185 8.29 -13.12 12.45
N ILE A 186 8.43 -13.26 11.11
CA ILE A 186 8.69 -14.54 10.45
C ILE A 186 10.11 -14.52 9.90
N ARG A 187 10.87 -15.58 10.14
CA ARG A 187 12.17 -15.81 9.52
C ARG A 187 12.00 -16.65 8.26
N PHE A 188 11.81 -15.99 7.13
CA PHE A 188 11.68 -16.64 5.84
C PHE A 188 13.00 -17.25 5.38
N ARG A 189 12.96 -18.46 4.82
CA ARG A 189 14.09 -19.20 4.23
C ARG A 189 14.07 -19.17 2.70
N SER A 190 12.98 -18.80 2.10
CA SER A 190 12.82 -18.76 0.65
C SER A 190 11.83 -17.69 0.19
N ILE A 191 11.95 -17.30 -1.08
CA ILE A 191 11.01 -16.38 -1.72
C ILE A 191 9.60 -16.97 -1.83
N GLN A 192 9.49 -18.29 -1.94
CA GLN A 192 8.22 -19.01 -1.99
C GLN A 192 7.48 -18.94 -0.64
N GLU A 193 8.22 -18.97 0.47
CA GLU A 193 7.63 -18.75 1.79
C GLU A 193 7.10 -17.33 1.94
N VAL A 194 7.88 -16.32 1.51
CA VAL A 194 7.43 -14.92 1.51
C VAL A 194 6.17 -14.77 0.66
N ARG A 195 6.14 -15.37 -0.54
CA ARG A 195 4.99 -15.29 -1.45
C ARG A 195 3.74 -15.89 -0.84
N ARG A 196 3.84 -17.07 -0.20
CA ARG A 196 2.71 -17.72 0.49
C ARG A 196 2.21 -16.91 1.69
N ALA A 197 3.14 -16.38 2.50
CA ALA A 197 2.78 -15.55 3.64
C ALA A 197 2.13 -14.24 3.20
N LEU A 198 2.66 -13.60 2.15
CA LEU A 198 2.12 -12.37 1.60
C LEU A 198 0.72 -12.57 1.02
N ALA A 199 0.47 -13.66 0.30
CA ALA A 199 -0.87 -13.97 -0.22
C ALA A 199 -1.92 -14.02 0.91
N LYS A 200 -1.63 -14.76 1.99
CA LYS A 200 -2.49 -14.84 3.18
C LYS A 200 -2.63 -13.48 3.88
N ALA A 201 -1.53 -12.73 3.99
CA ALA A 201 -1.53 -11.41 4.61
C ALA A 201 -2.42 -10.43 3.84
N ILE A 202 -2.34 -10.41 2.51
CA ILE A 202 -3.15 -9.54 1.66
C ILE A 202 -4.63 -9.94 1.71
N GLU A 203 -4.93 -11.22 1.70
CA GLU A 203 -6.30 -11.73 1.85
C GLU A 203 -6.91 -11.26 3.17
N PHE A 204 -6.21 -11.46 4.28
CA PHE A 204 -6.66 -10.99 5.60
C PHE A 204 -6.76 -9.46 5.66
N TYR A 205 -5.74 -8.75 5.13
CA TYR A 205 -5.70 -7.30 5.10
C TYR A 205 -6.90 -6.71 4.36
N ASN A 206 -7.21 -7.24 3.18
CA ASN A 206 -8.30 -6.75 2.36
C ASN A 206 -9.69 -7.08 2.94
N ASN A 207 -9.87 -8.27 3.52
CA ASN A 207 -11.19 -8.78 3.86
C ASN A 207 -11.53 -8.73 5.36
N GLU A 208 -10.51 -8.75 6.24
CA GLU A 208 -10.72 -8.89 7.68
C GLU A 208 -10.21 -7.70 8.50
N ARG A 209 -9.18 -7.00 8.01
CA ARG A 209 -8.54 -5.91 8.75
C ARG A 209 -9.29 -4.59 8.56
N PRO A 210 -9.88 -3.99 9.62
CA PRO A 210 -10.52 -2.69 9.53
C PRO A 210 -9.50 -1.55 9.52
N HIS A 211 -9.86 -0.47 8.84
CA HIS A 211 -9.05 0.73 8.69
C HIS A 211 -9.71 1.96 9.31
N MET A 212 -8.98 2.70 10.13
CA MET A 212 -9.42 3.97 10.67
C MET A 212 -9.69 5.03 9.58
N SER A 213 -9.04 4.91 8.42
CA SER A 213 -9.24 5.80 7.27
C SER A 213 -10.50 5.45 6.47
N ASN A 214 -11.07 4.26 6.65
CA ASN A 214 -12.22 3.73 5.93
C ASN A 214 -13.44 3.60 6.83
N ASP A 215 -13.61 4.48 7.79
CA ASP A 215 -14.70 4.38 8.80
C ASP A 215 -14.75 3.02 9.51
N MET A 216 -13.59 2.46 9.83
CA MET A 216 -13.42 1.14 10.44
C MET A 216 -13.90 -0.04 9.57
N MET A 217 -14.23 0.19 8.31
CA MET A 217 -14.48 -0.88 7.33
C MET A 217 -13.19 -1.55 6.89
N THR A 218 -13.30 -2.79 6.41
CA THR A 218 -12.20 -3.43 5.68
C THR A 218 -12.01 -2.78 4.31
N PRO A 219 -10.83 -2.90 3.67
CA PRO A 219 -10.63 -2.42 2.31
C PRO A 219 -11.68 -2.91 1.32
N ALA A 220 -12.03 -4.20 1.36
CA ALA A 220 -13.05 -4.79 0.48
C ALA A 220 -14.48 -4.26 0.75
N GLN A 221 -14.80 -3.87 1.99
CA GLN A 221 -16.05 -3.20 2.30
C GLN A 221 -16.05 -1.76 1.80
N ALA A 222 -14.98 -1.01 2.04
CA ALA A 222 -14.81 0.36 1.57
C ALA A 222 -14.85 0.46 0.04
N ALA A 223 -14.34 -0.55 -0.67
CA ALA A 223 -14.38 -0.61 -2.14
C ALA A 223 -15.82 -0.61 -2.72
N LYS A 224 -16.82 -0.93 -1.93
CA LYS A 224 -18.25 -0.89 -2.34
C LYS A 224 -18.92 0.45 -2.07
N CYS A 225 -18.22 1.39 -1.45
CA CYS A 225 -18.72 2.71 -1.10
C CYS A 225 -18.36 3.77 -2.14
N ASN A 226 -19.03 4.91 -2.08
CA ASN A 226 -18.73 6.11 -2.83
C ASN A 226 -18.83 7.33 -1.91
N GLY A 227 -18.12 8.39 -2.24
CA GLY A 227 -18.09 9.62 -1.45
C GLY A 227 -17.04 9.57 -0.33
N GLN A 228 -16.97 10.61 0.46
CA GLN A 228 -15.93 10.75 1.50
C GLN A 228 -16.19 9.79 2.66
N LEU A 229 -15.22 8.90 2.92
CA LEU A 229 -15.23 8.02 4.08
C LEU A 229 -14.79 8.78 5.33
N LYS A 230 -15.40 8.47 6.47
CA LYS A 230 -15.02 9.05 7.76
C LYS A 230 -13.66 8.52 8.20
N LYS A 231 -12.77 9.46 8.53
CA LYS A 231 -11.47 9.15 9.13
C LYS A 231 -11.56 9.29 10.65
N TRP A 232 -11.09 8.29 11.39
CA TRP A 232 -11.05 8.29 12.85
C TRP A 232 -9.73 8.89 13.40
N TRP A 233 -9.10 9.74 12.60
CA TRP A 233 -7.89 10.47 12.94
C TRP A 233 -7.86 11.80 12.19
N LYS A 234 -7.08 12.76 12.71
CA LYS A 234 -6.93 14.08 12.09
C LYS A 234 -6.00 14.00 10.88
N SER A 235 -6.52 14.26 9.68
CA SER A 235 -5.74 14.27 8.44
C SER A 235 -5.24 15.69 8.15
N TYR A 236 -4.00 15.98 8.50
CA TYR A 236 -3.36 17.26 8.17
C TYR A 236 -3.27 17.52 6.66
N ARG A 237 -3.19 16.46 5.85
CA ARG A 237 -3.21 16.58 4.38
C ARG A 237 -4.56 17.12 3.89
N ASP A 238 -5.67 16.57 4.38
CA ASP A 238 -7.00 17.01 3.95
C ASP A 238 -7.29 18.45 4.37
N GLU A 239 -6.76 18.87 5.54
CA GLU A 239 -6.82 20.26 6.00
C GLU A 239 -6.02 21.16 5.06
N ALA A 240 -4.75 20.84 4.79
CA ALA A 240 -3.89 21.62 3.90
C ALA A 240 -4.46 21.78 2.48
N ILE A 241 -5.14 20.74 1.95
CA ILE A 241 -5.79 20.82 0.63
C ILE A 241 -7.00 21.75 0.66
N LYS A 242 -7.79 21.73 1.72
CA LYS A 242 -8.94 22.63 1.89
C LYS A 242 -8.52 24.09 1.96
N ASP A 243 -7.41 24.37 2.67
CA ASP A 243 -6.86 25.72 2.80
C ASP A 243 -6.33 26.30 1.47
N VAL A 244 -5.89 25.44 0.54
CA VAL A 244 -5.43 25.86 -0.81
C VAL A 244 -6.60 26.03 -1.79
N SER A 245 -7.76 25.44 -1.49
CA SER A 245 -8.96 25.46 -2.35
C SER A 245 -9.97 26.53 -1.95
N ALA A 246 -9.72 27.23 -0.85
CA ALA A 246 -10.51 28.36 -0.32
C ALA A 246 -9.89 29.70 -0.71
#